data_fd66b0a11c6d2cde8f226a875d785b9b
#
_entry.id   fd66b0a11c6d2cde8f226a875d785b9b
#
_cell.length_a   1.000
_cell.length_b   1.000
_cell.length_c   1.000
_cell.angle_alpha   90.00
_cell.angle_beta   90.00
_cell.angle_gamma   90.00
#
_symmetry.space_group_name_H-M   'P 1'
#
loop_
_entity.id
_entity.type
_entity.pdbx_description
1 polymer ?
#
loop_
_entity_poly.entity_id
_entity_poly.type
_entity_poly.pdbx_seq_one_letter_code
_entity_poly.pdbx_strand_id
1 'polypeptide(L)'
;MTVQTFIPNSAQAASENTVTQPQHTPAIDGTVKKLYIETQGCQMNEYDSHRMADLLGDSHGYVLTQDPKEADILLMNTCSIREKAQEKVFSELGRWRKLKEKNPDLVIGVGGCVASQEGDNIQKRAPYVDMVFGPQTLHRLPQMLDQHSDQIEKPKKDKIKLVDISFPDIEKFDFLPEPRVEGDKAFVSIR
;
A
#
# COMPACT_ATOMS: atom_id res chain seq x y z
N MET A 1 39.45 -14.69 -52.40
CA MET A 1 39.10 -14.10 -51.07
C MET A 1 37.66 -14.47 -50.78
N THR A 2 37.46 -15.52 -49.99
CA THR A 2 36.15 -16.12 -49.72
C THR A 2 35.69 -15.60 -48.37
N VAL A 3 34.58 -14.87 -48.34
CA VAL A 3 33.95 -14.36 -47.10
C VAL A 3 33.05 -15.45 -46.59
N GLN A 4 33.36 -16.01 -45.44
CA GLN A 4 32.53 -16.97 -44.73
C GLN A 4 31.52 -16.17 -43.84
N THR A 5 30.27 -16.33 -44.19
CA THR A 5 29.16 -15.78 -43.38
C THR A 5 28.87 -16.77 -42.24
N PHE A 6 29.05 -16.36 -41.00
CA PHE A 6 28.70 -17.13 -39.82
C PHE A 6 27.20 -16.95 -39.54
N ILE A 7 26.44 -18.02 -39.60
CA ILE A 7 25.03 -18.07 -39.18
C ILE A 7 24.99 -18.74 -37.81
N PRO A 8 24.58 -18.08 -36.73
CA PRO A 8 24.38 -18.77 -35.47
C PRO A 8 23.03 -19.54 -35.51
N ASN A 9 23.15 -20.80 -35.16
CA ASN A 9 22.08 -21.77 -35.06
C ASN A 9 21.11 -21.38 -33.91
N SER A 10 19.87 -21.09 -34.28
CA SER A 10 18.78 -20.81 -33.36
C SER A 10 18.06 -22.11 -33.01
N ALA A 11 18.38 -22.72 -31.93
CA ALA A 11 17.46 -23.62 -31.20
C ALA A 11 18.08 -23.94 -29.84
N GLN A 12 17.57 -23.35 -28.80
CA GLN A 12 17.29 -24.05 -27.54
C GLN A 12 16.91 -23.08 -26.42
N ALA A 13 15.82 -23.47 -25.84
CA ALA A 13 15.37 -23.26 -24.47
C ALA A 13 14.51 -22.01 -24.24
N ALA A 14 13.23 -22.20 -24.48
CA ALA A 14 12.19 -21.55 -23.69
C ALA A 14 12.36 -22.02 -22.24
N SER A 15 13.06 -21.25 -21.44
CA SER A 15 12.99 -21.39 -19.98
C SER A 15 11.69 -20.73 -19.53
N GLU A 16 10.74 -21.53 -19.09
CA GLU A 16 9.58 -21.12 -18.36
C GLU A 16 10.03 -20.25 -17.17
N ASN A 17 9.85 -18.94 -17.30
CA ASN A 17 9.89 -18.06 -16.17
C ASN A 17 8.63 -18.32 -15.33
N THR A 18 8.71 -19.31 -14.49
CA THR A 18 7.77 -19.48 -13.38
C THR A 18 8.00 -18.27 -12.48
N VAL A 19 7.12 -17.29 -12.60
CA VAL A 19 7.02 -16.19 -11.63
C VAL A 19 6.73 -16.83 -10.29
N THR A 20 7.74 -16.96 -9.48
CA THR A 20 7.63 -17.44 -8.11
C THR A 20 6.83 -16.39 -7.36
N GLN A 21 5.55 -16.65 -7.14
CA GLN A 21 4.75 -15.86 -6.21
C GLN A 21 5.46 -15.91 -4.85
N PRO A 22 5.61 -14.78 -4.15
CA PRO A 22 6.20 -14.79 -2.83
C PRO A 22 5.39 -15.75 -1.97
N GLN A 23 6.07 -16.69 -1.31
CA GLN A 23 5.46 -17.59 -0.34
C GLN A 23 5.11 -16.73 0.87
N HIS A 24 3.86 -16.22 0.90
CA HIS A 24 3.32 -15.54 2.06
C HIS A 24 3.23 -16.55 3.21
N THR A 25 3.87 -16.25 4.30
CA THR A 25 3.69 -16.98 5.54
C THR A 25 2.23 -16.79 5.96
N PRO A 26 1.39 -17.84 6.01
CA PRO A 26 -0.01 -17.67 6.42
C PRO A 26 -0.05 -17.17 7.86
N ALA A 27 -1.02 -16.31 8.16
CA ALA A 27 -1.33 -15.94 9.53
C ALA A 27 -1.52 -17.21 10.39
N ILE A 28 -1.14 -17.15 11.66
CA ILE A 28 -1.09 -18.29 12.60
C ILE A 28 -2.45 -18.99 12.76
N ASP A 29 -3.56 -18.34 12.37
CA ASP A 29 -4.93 -18.87 12.45
C ASP A 29 -5.48 -19.46 11.14
N GLY A 30 -4.68 -19.46 10.05
CA GLY A 30 -5.08 -20.01 8.75
C GLY A 30 -6.03 -19.12 7.93
N THR A 31 -6.44 -17.97 8.43
CA THR A 31 -7.24 -16.98 7.67
C THR A 31 -6.33 -16.06 6.90
N VAL A 32 -6.52 -15.99 5.57
CA VAL A 32 -5.76 -15.08 4.70
C VAL A 32 -6.35 -13.67 4.84
N LYS A 33 -5.58 -12.75 5.42
CA LYS A 33 -5.97 -11.34 5.54
C LYS A 33 -5.94 -10.65 4.18
N LYS A 34 -6.95 -9.85 3.87
CA LYS A 34 -7.11 -9.19 2.58
C LYS A 34 -6.87 -7.69 2.67
N LEU A 35 -6.07 -7.18 1.73
CA LEU A 35 -5.75 -5.77 1.57
C LEU A 35 -6.37 -5.23 0.29
N TYR A 36 -7.12 -4.13 0.39
CA TYR A 36 -7.57 -3.36 -0.77
C TYR A 36 -6.86 -2.01 -0.79
N ILE A 37 -6.33 -1.62 -1.96
CA ILE A 37 -5.68 -0.31 -2.15
C ILE A 37 -6.38 0.44 -3.27
N GLU A 38 -6.97 1.59 -2.94
CA GLU A 38 -7.49 2.56 -3.90
C GLU A 38 -6.41 3.58 -4.22
N THR A 39 -5.90 3.54 -5.45
CA THR A 39 -4.86 4.47 -5.91
C THR A 39 -5.48 5.60 -6.71
N GLN A 40 -5.29 6.82 -6.26
CA GLN A 40 -5.74 8.02 -6.96
C GLN A 40 -4.53 8.93 -7.22
N GLY A 41 -4.15 9.11 -8.49
CA GLY A 41 -3.07 10.04 -8.78
C GLY A 41 -2.23 9.76 -10.01
N CYS A 42 -0.93 9.77 -9.83
CA CYS A 42 0.09 9.62 -10.86
C CYS A 42 0.86 8.30 -10.70
N GLN A 43 1.83 8.05 -11.58
CA GLN A 43 2.69 6.87 -11.53
C GLN A 43 3.42 6.70 -10.19
N MET A 44 3.78 7.80 -9.50
CA MET A 44 4.38 7.71 -8.18
C MET A 44 3.44 7.10 -7.15
N ASN A 45 2.13 7.42 -7.24
CA ASN A 45 1.15 6.78 -6.36
C ASN A 45 0.97 5.28 -6.70
N GLU A 46 1.06 4.89 -7.97
CA GLU A 46 1.06 3.47 -8.36
C GLU A 46 2.25 2.74 -7.74
N TYR A 47 3.44 3.32 -7.87
CA TYR A 47 4.65 2.80 -7.23
C TYR A 47 4.50 2.67 -5.71
N ASP A 48 4.05 3.73 -5.04
CA ASP A 48 3.85 3.71 -3.59
C ASP A 48 2.81 2.65 -3.17
N SER A 49 1.75 2.45 -3.98
CA SER A 49 0.73 1.42 -3.71
C SER A 49 1.28 0.00 -3.81
N HIS A 50 2.12 -0.28 -4.81
CA HIS A 50 2.82 -1.56 -4.90
C HIS A 50 3.72 -1.80 -3.69
N ARG A 51 4.42 -0.75 -3.23
CA ARG A 51 5.25 -0.82 -2.03
C ARG A 51 4.47 -1.08 -0.75
N MET A 52 3.29 -0.46 -0.60
CA MET A 52 2.39 -0.76 0.52
C MET A 52 1.96 -2.22 0.52
N ALA A 53 1.60 -2.76 -0.67
CA ALA A 53 1.22 -4.15 -0.83
C ALA A 53 2.36 -5.10 -0.46
N ASP A 54 3.58 -4.83 -0.95
CA ASP A 54 4.77 -5.61 -0.63
C ASP A 54 5.07 -5.59 0.87
N LEU A 55 5.09 -4.39 1.47
CA LEU A 55 5.36 -4.22 2.90
C LEU A 55 4.38 -5.00 3.79
N LEU A 56 3.08 -4.90 3.51
CA LEU A 56 2.06 -5.57 4.30
C LEU A 56 1.96 -7.07 3.98
N GLY A 57 2.27 -7.46 2.74
CA GLY A 57 2.41 -8.86 2.36
C GLY A 57 3.55 -9.53 3.13
N ASP A 58 4.73 -8.93 3.10
CA ASP A 58 5.94 -9.49 3.73
C ASP A 58 5.87 -9.47 5.26
N SER A 59 5.32 -8.41 5.86
CA SER A 59 5.29 -8.25 7.33
C SER A 59 4.12 -8.93 8.02
N HIS A 60 2.94 -8.93 7.40
CA HIS A 60 1.68 -9.35 8.01
C HIS A 60 0.92 -10.40 7.20
N GLY A 61 1.43 -10.84 6.06
CA GLY A 61 0.81 -11.85 5.22
C GLY A 61 -0.47 -11.39 4.50
N TYR A 62 -0.66 -10.09 4.29
CA TYR A 62 -1.81 -9.58 3.55
C TYR A 62 -1.74 -9.94 2.06
N VAL A 63 -2.88 -10.28 1.49
CA VAL A 63 -3.04 -10.57 0.06
C VAL A 63 -3.95 -9.51 -0.56
N LEU A 64 -3.57 -9.00 -1.74
CA LEU A 64 -4.37 -8.02 -2.45
C LEU A 64 -5.73 -8.58 -2.89
N THR A 65 -6.79 -7.79 -2.69
CA THR A 65 -8.12 -8.05 -3.24
C THR A 65 -8.59 -6.89 -4.12
N GLN A 66 -9.48 -7.18 -5.06
CA GLN A 66 -10.12 -6.18 -5.90
C GLN A 66 -11.49 -5.72 -5.35
N ASP A 67 -12.04 -6.42 -4.37
CA ASP A 67 -13.32 -6.06 -3.75
C ASP A 67 -13.08 -5.46 -2.35
N PRO A 68 -13.38 -4.17 -2.15
CA PRO A 68 -13.23 -3.52 -0.84
C PRO A 68 -14.14 -4.11 0.25
N LYS A 69 -15.17 -4.88 -0.13
CA LYS A 69 -16.08 -5.51 0.85
C LYS A 69 -15.48 -6.75 1.50
N GLU A 70 -14.51 -7.37 0.85
CA GLU A 70 -13.81 -8.56 1.34
C GLU A 70 -12.53 -8.23 2.10
N ALA A 71 -12.15 -6.95 2.13
CA ALA A 71 -10.89 -6.52 2.71
C ALA A 71 -10.98 -6.40 4.23
N ASP A 72 -9.88 -6.76 4.89
CA ASP A 72 -9.65 -6.52 6.32
C ASP A 72 -9.00 -5.14 6.54
N ILE A 73 -8.30 -4.64 5.52
CA ILE A 73 -7.70 -3.31 5.51
C ILE A 73 -7.96 -2.60 4.19
N LEU A 74 -8.41 -1.35 4.26
CA LEU A 74 -8.61 -0.46 3.13
C LEU A 74 -7.59 0.68 3.19
N LEU A 75 -6.75 0.78 2.17
CA LEU A 75 -5.78 1.87 2.04
C LEU A 75 -6.15 2.76 0.87
N MET A 76 -6.15 4.06 1.09
CA MET A 76 -6.29 5.06 0.06
C MET A 76 -4.97 5.78 -0.15
N ASN A 77 -4.42 5.67 -1.35
CA ASN A 77 -3.23 6.41 -1.76
C ASN A 77 -3.62 7.60 -2.64
N THR A 78 -3.29 8.81 -2.20
CA THR A 78 -3.88 10.04 -2.71
C THR A 78 -2.84 10.99 -3.28
N CYS A 79 -3.20 11.69 -4.37
CA CYS A 79 -2.41 12.74 -4.97
C CYS A 79 -3.05 14.11 -4.75
N SER A 80 -2.25 15.12 -4.46
CA SER A 80 -2.72 16.51 -4.23
C SER A 80 -2.72 17.39 -5.47
N ILE A 81 -2.22 16.91 -6.62
CA ILE A 81 -2.00 17.74 -7.82
C ILE A 81 -3.32 18.16 -8.50
N ARG A 82 -4.43 17.47 -8.26
CA ARG A 82 -5.71 17.74 -8.89
C ARG A 82 -6.64 18.51 -7.96
N GLU A 83 -7.22 19.62 -8.43
CA GLU A 83 -8.10 20.52 -7.63
C GLU A 83 -9.22 19.80 -6.87
N LYS A 84 -9.76 18.71 -7.41
CA LYS A 84 -10.85 17.95 -6.79
C LYS A 84 -10.39 16.65 -6.10
N ALA A 85 -9.07 16.47 -5.93
CA ALA A 85 -8.56 15.23 -5.35
C ALA A 85 -9.09 15.03 -3.90
N GLN A 86 -9.08 16.09 -3.12
CA GLN A 86 -9.55 16.08 -1.74
C GLN A 86 -11.04 15.71 -1.62
N GLU A 87 -11.90 16.26 -2.48
CA GLU A 87 -13.34 15.93 -2.47
C GLU A 87 -13.59 14.45 -2.81
N LYS A 88 -12.82 13.90 -3.75
CA LYS A 88 -12.89 12.47 -4.09
C LYS A 88 -12.49 11.59 -2.92
N VAL A 89 -11.42 11.96 -2.22
CA VAL A 89 -10.97 11.25 -1.01
C VAL A 89 -12.12 11.16 0.00
N PHE A 90 -12.73 12.27 0.37
CA PHE A 90 -13.81 12.27 1.35
C PHE A 90 -15.09 11.59 0.86
N SER A 91 -15.37 11.64 -0.44
CA SER A 91 -16.50 10.90 -1.03
C SER A 91 -16.28 9.39 -0.91
N GLU A 92 -15.08 8.90 -1.21
CA GLU A 92 -14.77 7.47 -1.11
C GLU A 92 -14.69 7.00 0.35
N LEU A 93 -14.09 7.80 1.23
CA LEU A 93 -14.10 7.54 2.66
C LEU A 93 -15.53 7.42 3.21
N GLY A 94 -16.47 8.23 2.70
CA GLY A 94 -17.89 8.12 3.05
C GLY A 94 -18.52 6.79 2.65
N ARG A 95 -18.07 6.16 1.54
CA ARG A 95 -18.48 4.80 1.14
C ARG A 95 -17.88 3.76 2.09
N TRP A 96 -16.60 3.88 2.41
CA TRP A 96 -15.88 2.97 3.29
C TRP A 96 -16.38 3.00 4.74
N ARG A 97 -16.89 4.16 5.18
CA ARG A 97 -17.58 4.27 6.46
C ARG A 97 -18.68 3.23 6.61
N LYS A 98 -19.51 3.04 5.56
CA LYS A 98 -20.58 2.05 5.56
C LYS A 98 -20.07 0.59 5.67
N LEU A 99 -18.87 0.32 5.14
CA LEU A 99 -18.23 -0.99 5.29
C LEU A 99 -17.75 -1.18 6.73
N LYS A 100 -17.13 -0.16 7.31
CA LYS A 100 -16.67 -0.20 8.71
C LYS A 100 -17.82 -0.28 9.72
N GLU A 101 -18.97 0.31 9.42
CA GLU A 101 -20.19 0.17 10.24
C GLU A 101 -20.69 -1.29 10.27
N LYS A 102 -20.49 -2.06 9.19
CA LYS A 102 -20.82 -3.48 9.10
C LYS A 102 -19.75 -4.39 9.67
N ASN A 103 -18.50 -4.02 9.51
CA ASN A 103 -17.32 -4.73 10.02
C ASN A 103 -16.48 -3.76 10.86
N PRO A 104 -16.68 -3.69 12.19
CA PRO A 104 -15.94 -2.78 13.07
C PRO A 104 -14.42 -3.03 13.11
N ASP A 105 -13.97 -4.25 12.79
CA ASP A 105 -12.57 -4.64 12.77
C ASP A 105 -11.85 -4.20 11.49
N LEU A 106 -12.60 -3.76 10.47
CA LEU A 106 -12.04 -3.22 9.23
C LEU A 106 -11.15 -2.00 9.53
N VAL A 107 -9.91 -2.04 9.08
CA VAL A 107 -8.95 -0.95 9.24
C VAL A 107 -8.99 -0.02 8.02
N ILE A 108 -9.04 1.29 8.24
CA ILE A 108 -9.02 2.30 7.17
C ILE A 108 -7.81 3.20 7.32
N GLY A 109 -6.94 3.21 6.30
CA GLY A 109 -5.77 4.07 6.23
C GLY A 109 -5.82 5.03 5.04
N VAL A 110 -5.30 6.24 5.22
CA VAL A 110 -5.15 7.24 4.15
C VAL A 110 -3.70 7.65 4.03
N GLY A 111 -3.14 7.44 2.86
CA GLY A 111 -1.76 7.74 2.53
C GLY A 111 -1.60 8.73 1.37
N GLY A 112 -0.36 9.16 1.15
CA GLY A 112 0.02 9.98 0.00
C GLY A 112 0.01 11.49 0.23
N CYS A 113 0.00 12.27 -0.85
CA CYS A 113 0.22 13.72 -0.78
C CYS A 113 -0.93 14.47 -0.09
N VAL A 114 -2.20 14.06 -0.30
CA VAL A 114 -3.33 14.70 0.41
C VAL A 114 -3.25 14.38 1.91
N ALA A 115 -2.84 13.17 2.27
CA ALA A 115 -2.62 12.80 3.65
C ALA A 115 -1.57 13.69 4.32
N SER A 116 -0.45 13.97 3.63
CA SER A 116 0.58 14.88 4.14
C SER A 116 0.11 16.32 4.30
N GLN A 117 -0.77 16.80 3.44
CA GLN A 117 -1.29 18.18 3.50
C GLN A 117 -2.36 18.34 4.57
N GLU A 118 -3.28 17.39 4.65
CA GLU A 118 -4.43 17.48 5.55
C GLU A 118 -4.16 16.92 6.95
N GLY A 119 -3.25 15.95 7.06
CA GLY A 119 -2.84 15.39 8.35
C GLY A 119 -4.01 15.06 9.27
N ASP A 120 -4.00 15.67 10.47
CA ASP A 120 -5.05 15.50 11.48
C ASP A 120 -6.46 15.90 11.02
N ASN A 121 -6.58 16.78 9.99
CA ASN A 121 -7.88 17.22 9.51
C ASN A 121 -8.66 16.07 8.87
N ILE A 122 -7.97 15.07 8.29
CA ILE A 122 -8.62 13.87 7.77
C ILE A 122 -9.38 13.17 8.89
N GLN A 123 -8.73 12.91 10.01
CA GLN A 123 -9.38 12.22 11.14
C GLN A 123 -10.43 13.09 11.85
N LYS A 124 -10.31 14.43 11.81
CA LYS A 124 -11.37 15.33 12.33
C LYS A 124 -12.64 15.24 11.50
N ARG A 125 -12.52 15.19 10.15
CA ARG A 125 -13.64 15.10 9.21
C ARG A 125 -14.15 13.67 9.04
N ALA A 126 -13.27 12.69 9.13
CA ALA A 126 -13.55 11.26 8.99
C ALA A 126 -12.99 10.49 10.20
N PRO A 127 -13.66 10.56 11.38
CA PRO A 127 -13.15 9.98 12.63
C PRO A 127 -13.08 8.44 12.64
N TYR A 128 -13.60 7.81 11.60
CA TYR A 128 -13.53 6.37 11.35
C TYR A 128 -12.25 5.95 10.59
N VAL A 129 -11.42 6.90 10.18
CA VAL A 129 -10.08 6.63 9.63
C VAL A 129 -9.13 6.35 10.80
N ASP A 130 -8.49 5.19 10.75
CA ASP A 130 -7.62 4.68 11.81
C ASP A 130 -6.18 5.20 11.68
N MET A 131 -5.68 5.31 10.43
CA MET A 131 -4.30 5.68 10.14
C MET A 131 -4.21 6.75 9.06
N VAL A 132 -3.30 7.71 9.24
CA VAL A 132 -2.94 8.72 8.21
C VAL A 132 -1.42 8.78 8.11
N PHE A 133 -0.88 8.62 6.90
CA PHE A 133 0.57 8.59 6.69
C PHE A 133 0.98 9.31 5.40
N GLY A 134 2.15 9.91 5.45
CA GLY A 134 2.75 10.59 4.30
C GLY A 134 3.46 9.60 3.34
N PRO A 135 3.81 10.04 2.11
CA PRO A 135 4.60 9.23 1.20
C PRO A 135 6.02 8.93 1.74
N GLN A 136 6.53 9.78 2.64
CA GLN A 136 7.86 9.60 3.24
C GLN A 136 7.87 8.60 4.39
N THR A 137 6.72 8.36 5.01
CA THR A 137 6.58 7.45 6.17
C THR A 137 5.92 6.13 5.82
N LEU A 138 5.74 5.85 4.53
CA LEU A 138 5.14 4.63 4.01
C LEU A 138 5.79 3.35 4.56
N HIS A 139 7.11 3.35 4.73
CA HIS A 139 7.89 2.23 5.28
C HIS A 139 7.51 1.88 6.73
N ARG A 140 6.87 2.81 7.46
CA ARG A 140 6.40 2.60 8.84
C ARG A 140 4.98 2.04 8.93
N LEU A 141 4.33 1.80 7.79
CA LEU A 141 2.97 1.28 7.73
C LEU A 141 2.76 -0.02 8.53
N PRO A 142 3.68 -1.02 8.49
CA PRO A 142 3.58 -2.20 9.34
C PRO A 142 3.54 -1.88 10.84
N GLN A 143 4.41 -0.98 11.29
CA GLN A 143 4.48 -0.56 12.70
C GLN A 143 3.22 0.20 13.13
N MET A 144 2.64 1.03 12.24
CA MET A 144 1.37 1.71 12.50
C MET A 144 0.22 0.70 12.64
N LEU A 145 0.25 -0.37 11.86
CA LEU A 145 -0.75 -1.43 11.94
C LEU A 145 -0.64 -2.22 13.25
N ASP A 146 0.58 -2.52 13.69
CA ASP A 146 0.84 -3.13 15.00
C ASP A 146 0.30 -2.24 16.14
N GLN A 147 0.64 -0.95 16.11
CA GLN A 147 0.14 0.02 17.08
C GLN A 147 -1.38 0.15 17.09
N HIS A 148 -2.01 0.04 15.91
CA HIS A 148 -3.47 0.01 15.80
C HIS A 148 -4.04 -1.24 16.48
N SER A 149 -3.46 -2.40 16.21
CA SER A 149 -3.87 -3.69 16.81
C SER A 149 -3.77 -3.66 18.34
N ASP A 150 -2.69 -3.11 18.88
CA ASP A 150 -2.48 -2.95 20.33
C ASP A 150 -3.52 -2.02 20.99
N GLN A 151 -4.21 -1.20 20.19
CA GLN A 151 -5.22 -0.26 20.69
C GLN A 151 -6.66 -0.80 20.58
N ILE A 152 -6.88 -1.95 19.94
CA ILE A 152 -8.24 -2.48 19.73
C ILE A 152 -8.96 -2.67 21.07
N GLU A 153 -8.27 -3.21 22.07
CA GLU A 153 -8.81 -3.48 23.41
C GLU A 153 -8.94 -2.23 24.30
N LYS A 154 -8.33 -1.09 23.88
CA LYS A 154 -8.37 0.14 24.68
C LYS A 154 -9.70 0.88 24.55
N PRO A 155 -10.20 1.52 25.63
CA PRO A 155 -11.36 2.40 25.55
C PRO A 155 -11.14 3.52 24.52
N LYS A 156 -12.20 3.95 23.82
CA LYS A 156 -12.11 4.99 22.77
C LYS A 156 -11.37 6.27 23.21
N LYS A 157 -11.53 6.66 24.49
CA LYS A 157 -10.85 7.85 25.07
C LYS A 157 -9.34 7.73 25.16
N ASP A 158 -8.83 6.50 25.22
CA ASP A 158 -7.39 6.22 25.40
C ASP A 158 -6.72 5.79 24.08
N LYS A 159 -7.48 5.75 22.96
CA LYS A 159 -6.94 5.44 21.63
C LYS A 159 -6.17 6.63 21.08
N ILE A 160 -4.93 6.39 20.72
CA ILE A 160 -4.04 7.39 20.11
C ILE A 160 -4.37 7.44 18.61
N LYS A 161 -4.49 8.64 18.06
CA LYS A 161 -4.61 8.85 16.62
C LYS A 161 -3.28 8.53 15.95
N LEU A 162 -3.32 7.62 14.99
CA LEU A 162 -2.13 7.23 14.25
C LEU A 162 -1.97 8.15 13.02
N VAL A 163 -1.20 9.21 13.19
CA VAL A 163 -0.87 10.16 12.13
C VAL A 163 0.64 10.29 12.06
N ASP A 164 1.23 9.85 10.95
CA ASP A 164 2.65 10.01 10.67
C ASP A 164 2.87 10.65 9.30
N ILE A 165 2.97 11.95 9.30
CA ILE A 165 3.25 12.79 8.12
C ILE A 165 4.62 13.47 8.22
N SER A 166 5.50 12.94 9.04
CA SER A 166 6.87 13.46 9.21
C SER A 166 7.67 13.31 7.91
N PHE A 167 8.73 14.11 7.79
CA PHE A 167 9.71 14.02 6.71
C PHE A 167 11.04 13.56 7.29
N PRO A 168 11.22 12.25 7.53
CA PRO A 168 12.50 11.75 8.00
C PRO A 168 13.54 11.92 6.90
N ASP A 169 14.73 12.41 7.26
CA ASP A 169 15.86 12.45 6.36
C ASP A 169 16.29 11.02 6.01
N ILE A 170 16.14 10.61 4.72
CA ILE A 170 16.71 9.40 4.10
C ILE A 170 16.07 8.04 4.46
N GLU A 171 15.31 7.88 5.54
CA GLU A 171 14.81 6.55 5.99
C GLU A 171 13.95 5.78 4.96
N LYS A 172 13.23 6.48 4.05
CA LYS A 172 12.26 5.86 3.14
C LYS A 172 12.87 4.76 2.26
N PHE A 173 14.09 4.95 1.78
CA PHE A 173 14.70 4.07 0.77
C PHE A 173 15.44 2.88 1.38
N ASP A 174 15.86 2.99 2.64
CA ASP A 174 16.64 1.96 3.31
C ASP A 174 15.78 0.79 3.83
N PHE A 175 14.48 1.02 4.02
CA PHE A 175 13.54 0.04 4.59
C PHE A 175 12.45 -0.42 3.62
N LEU A 176 12.50 -0.01 2.36
CA LEU A 176 11.56 -0.50 1.35
C LEU A 176 12.10 -1.77 0.68
N PRO A 177 11.25 -2.79 0.46
CA PRO A 177 11.62 -3.96 -0.34
C PRO A 177 12.13 -3.54 -1.72
N GLU A 178 12.90 -4.38 -2.39
CA GLU A 178 13.36 -4.08 -3.75
C GLU A 178 12.20 -3.97 -4.74
N PRO A 179 12.33 -3.09 -5.79
CA PRO A 179 11.29 -2.93 -6.79
C PRO A 179 11.04 -4.24 -7.54
N ARG A 180 9.78 -4.62 -7.68
CA ARG A 180 9.40 -5.76 -8.52
C ARG A 180 9.14 -5.30 -9.95
N VAL A 181 9.35 -6.20 -10.89
CA VAL A 181 8.96 -6.02 -12.29
C VAL A 181 7.56 -6.61 -12.46
N GLU A 182 6.59 -5.81 -12.87
CA GLU A 182 5.26 -6.28 -13.23
C GLU A 182 5.05 -6.12 -14.74
N GLY A 183 4.97 -7.24 -15.45
CA GLY A 183 4.85 -7.26 -16.90
C GLY A 183 6.04 -6.55 -17.56
N ASP A 184 5.73 -5.58 -18.45
CA ASP A 184 6.74 -4.82 -19.22
C ASP A 184 7.22 -3.55 -18.50
N LYS A 185 6.84 -3.33 -17.23
CA LYS A 185 7.15 -2.10 -16.48
C LYS A 185 7.96 -2.41 -15.23
N ALA A 186 9.00 -1.63 -15.02
CA ALA A 186 9.76 -1.59 -13.78
C ALA A 186 9.89 -0.14 -13.30
N PHE A 187 9.62 0.09 -12.02
CA PHE A 187 9.85 1.39 -11.41
C PHE A 187 11.21 1.39 -10.72
N VAL A 188 12.07 2.32 -11.09
CA VAL A 188 13.38 2.50 -10.46
C VAL A 188 13.40 3.86 -9.78
N SER A 189 13.70 3.87 -8.48
CA SER A 189 13.91 5.11 -7.75
C SER A 189 15.33 5.61 -8.01
N ILE A 190 15.46 6.81 -8.55
CA ILE A 190 16.74 7.50 -8.75
C ILE A 190 16.93 8.48 -7.60
N ARG A 191 18.10 8.41 -6.94
CA ARG A 191 18.54 9.38 -5.92
C ARG A 191 19.21 10.58 -6.57
#